data_9db6c5d1ba0e43b15ac93e66c504b34c
#
_entry.id   9db6c5d1ba0e43b15ac93e66c504b34c
#
_cell.length_a   1.000
_cell.length_b   1.000
_cell.length_c   1.000
_cell.angle_alpha   90.00
_cell.angle_beta   90.00
_cell.angle_gamma   90.00
#
_symmetry.space_group_name_H-M   'P 1'
#
loop_
_entity.id
_entity.type
_entity.pdbx_description
1 polymer ?
#
loop_
_entity_poly.entity_id
_entity_poly.type
_entity_poly.pdbx_seq_one_letter_code
_entity_poly.pdbx_strand_id
1 'polypeptide(L)'
;MSSCGAGFQPARRAKARLHTATLQVVESCVAVEQDHPEVIAPPPLIFFVTFMIGYLCRNFLPRAGSPPVGTATAVIGMIIGAFALTEFLRVKTHVDPRKPATALVTSGPYRFSRNPIYVATTLLYIGAALSFRIISALVLLPLALILLEFGVIRREERYLEQKFGDRYREYRSSVRRWI
;
A
#
# COMPACT_ATOMS: atom_id res chain seq x y z
N MET A 1 35.72 25.00 -60.89
CA MET A 1 36.22 23.66 -60.51
C MET A 1 36.39 23.64 -59.03
N SER A 2 35.50 22.99 -58.31
CA SER A 2 35.76 22.51 -56.93
C SER A 2 34.56 21.68 -56.52
N SER A 3 34.76 20.39 -56.50
CA SER A 3 33.85 19.35 -56.09
C SER A 3 33.72 19.38 -54.57
N CYS A 4 32.53 19.57 -54.08
CA CYS A 4 32.21 19.44 -52.67
C CYS A 4 31.72 18.00 -52.40
N GLY A 5 32.57 17.18 -51.81
CA GLY A 5 32.28 15.83 -51.38
C GLY A 5 31.37 15.84 -50.16
N ALA A 6 30.09 15.64 -50.36
CA ALA A 6 29.14 15.34 -49.26
C ALA A 6 29.39 13.92 -48.76
N GLY A 7 30.15 13.78 -47.68
CA GLY A 7 30.39 12.50 -47.00
C GLY A 7 29.09 11.89 -46.50
N PHE A 8 28.64 10.89 -47.21
CA PHE A 8 27.50 10.06 -46.84
C PHE A 8 27.82 9.25 -45.56
N GLN A 9 27.23 9.62 -44.40
CA GLN A 9 27.37 8.89 -43.13
C GLN A 9 26.06 8.20 -42.68
N PRO A 10 25.54 7.22 -43.44
CA PRO A 10 24.32 6.48 -43.02
C PRO A 10 24.58 5.56 -41.83
N ALA A 11 25.77 4.99 -41.71
CA ALA A 11 26.09 3.99 -40.68
C ALA A 11 26.13 4.56 -39.25
N ARG A 12 26.57 5.80 -39.07
CA ARG A 12 26.60 6.48 -37.75
C ARG A 12 25.17 6.80 -37.27
N ARG A 13 24.28 7.24 -38.16
CA ARG A 13 22.88 7.53 -37.80
C ARG A 13 22.07 6.25 -37.51
N ALA A 14 22.34 5.15 -38.21
CA ALA A 14 21.73 3.85 -37.94
C ALA A 14 22.16 3.27 -36.60
N LYS A 15 23.47 3.34 -36.24
CA LYS A 15 23.98 2.93 -34.92
C LYS A 15 23.38 3.75 -33.78
N ALA A 16 23.29 5.09 -33.95
CA ALA A 16 22.66 5.94 -32.92
C ALA A 16 21.19 5.63 -32.72
N ARG A 17 20.41 5.38 -33.79
CA ARG A 17 19.00 4.98 -33.70
C ARG A 17 18.81 3.62 -33.03
N LEU A 18 19.66 2.64 -33.34
CA LEU A 18 19.64 1.32 -32.70
C LEU A 18 19.97 1.45 -31.20
N HIS A 19 20.98 2.22 -30.83
CA HIS A 19 21.33 2.44 -29.42
C HIS A 19 20.22 3.15 -28.65
N THR A 20 19.57 4.16 -29.26
CA THR A 20 18.41 4.84 -28.62
C THR A 20 17.21 3.91 -28.50
N ALA A 21 16.92 3.09 -29.52
CA ALA A 21 15.85 2.11 -29.46
C ALA A 21 16.10 1.02 -28.41
N THR A 22 17.36 0.56 -28.29
CA THR A 22 17.76 -0.42 -27.25
C THR A 22 17.63 0.17 -25.85
N LEU A 23 18.04 1.42 -25.64
CA LEU A 23 17.88 2.11 -24.36
C LEU A 23 16.40 2.29 -24.01
N GLN A 24 15.55 2.69 -24.98
CA GLN A 24 14.11 2.81 -24.75
C GLN A 24 13.46 1.47 -24.42
N VAL A 25 13.88 0.37 -25.05
CA VAL A 25 13.38 -0.97 -24.73
C VAL A 25 13.85 -1.40 -23.33
N VAL A 26 15.09 -1.14 -22.97
CA VAL A 26 15.61 -1.44 -21.62
C VAL A 26 14.90 -0.59 -20.56
N GLU A 27 14.71 0.71 -20.82
CA GLU A 27 13.95 1.59 -19.91
C GLU A 27 12.48 1.15 -19.77
N SER A 28 11.83 0.73 -20.87
CA SER A 28 10.48 0.21 -20.80
C SER A 28 10.41 -1.15 -20.10
N CYS A 29 11.39 -2.04 -20.26
CA CYS A 29 11.47 -3.29 -19.52
C CYS A 29 11.71 -3.07 -18.02
N VAL A 30 12.60 -2.14 -17.66
CA VAL A 30 12.85 -1.77 -16.24
C VAL A 30 11.63 -1.09 -15.62
N ALA A 31 10.91 -0.24 -16.38
CA ALA A 31 9.67 0.38 -15.93
C ALA A 31 8.54 -0.63 -15.69
N VAL A 32 8.48 -1.71 -16.48
CA VAL A 32 7.49 -2.79 -16.30
C VAL A 32 7.81 -3.63 -15.05
N GLU A 33 9.08 -3.77 -14.68
CA GLU A 33 9.49 -4.55 -13.50
C GLU A 33 9.18 -3.84 -12.17
N GLN A 34 8.94 -2.52 -12.18
CA GLN A 34 8.66 -1.72 -10.97
C GLN A 34 7.21 -1.20 -10.87
N ASP A 35 6.26 -1.78 -11.60
CA ASP A 35 4.85 -1.33 -11.57
C ASP A 35 4.09 -1.82 -10.32
N HIS A 36 4.78 -1.91 -9.17
CA HIS A 36 4.17 -2.23 -7.88
C HIS A 36 4.95 -1.54 -6.73
N PRO A 37 4.29 -1.16 -5.63
CA PRO A 37 4.98 -0.62 -4.47
C PRO A 37 5.86 -1.69 -3.83
N GLU A 38 7.14 -1.37 -3.57
CA GLU A 38 8.10 -2.24 -2.87
C GLU A 38 7.75 -2.30 -1.37
N VAL A 39 6.69 -3.00 -1.01
CA VAL A 39 6.30 -3.18 0.40
C VAL A 39 7.19 -4.22 1.08
N ILE A 40 7.64 -3.94 2.31
CA ILE A 40 8.54 -4.83 3.07
C ILE A 40 7.87 -6.16 3.39
N ALA A 41 6.59 -6.11 3.76
CA ALA A 41 5.80 -7.29 4.11
C ALA A 41 4.32 -7.07 3.81
N PRO A 42 3.54 -8.12 3.56
CA PRO A 42 2.09 -8.01 3.45
C PRO A 42 1.51 -7.44 4.76
N PRO A 43 0.64 -6.42 4.69
CA PRO A 43 0.05 -5.80 5.89
C PRO A 43 -0.59 -6.78 6.87
N PRO A 44 -1.34 -7.81 6.43
CA PRO A 44 -1.89 -8.81 7.35
C PRO A 44 -0.83 -9.57 8.13
N LEU A 45 0.35 -9.80 7.54
CA LEU A 45 1.45 -10.48 8.20
C LEU A 45 2.01 -9.67 9.37
N ILE A 46 2.14 -8.33 9.21
CA ILE A 46 2.63 -7.44 10.26
C ILE A 46 1.69 -7.53 11.48
N PHE A 47 0.39 -7.39 11.26
CA PHE A 47 -0.60 -7.50 12.33
C PHE A 47 -0.65 -8.90 12.96
N PHE A 48 -0.56 -9.95 12.14
CA PHE A 48 -0.56 -11.33 12.63
C PHE A 48 0.66 -11.63 13.50
N VAL A 49 1.85 -11.27 13.05
CA VAL A 49 3.10 -11.53 13.80
C VAL A 49 3.11 -10.76 15.13
N THR A 50 2.77 -9.47 15.11
CA THR A 50 2.73 -8.65 16.35
C THR A 50 1.65 -9.14 17.31
N PHE A 51 0.49 -9.57 16.79
CA PHE A 51 -0.57 -10.17 17.62
C PHE A 51 -0.11 -11.49 18.24
N MET A 52 0.57 -12.35 17.47
CA MET A 52 1.06 -13.63 17.93
C MET A 52 2.14 -13.46 19.01
N ILE A 53 3.06 -12.50 18.84
CA ILE A 53 4.03 -12.14 19.90
C ILE A 53 3.28 -11.71 21.16
N GLY A 54 2.28 -10.83 21.02
CA GLY A 54 1.45 -10.42 22.14
C GLY A 54 0.71 -11.59 22.81
N TYR A 55 0.21 -12.53 22.03
CA TYR A 55 -0.42 -13.74 22.54
C TYR A 55 0.56 -14.63 23.32
N LEU A 56 1.75 -14.83 22.82
CA LEU A 56 2.80 -15.60 23.52
C LEU A 56 3.23 -14.91 24.82
N CYS A 57 3.27 -13.58 24.83
CA CYS A 57 3.59 -12.76 26.01
C CYS A 57 2.42 -12.52 26.95
N ARG A 58 1.24 -13.10 26.73
CA ARG A 58 0.01 -12.81 27.51
C ARG A 58 0.10 -13.10 29.01
N ASN A 59 1.01 -13.96 29.43
CA ASN A 59 1.19 -14.31 30.84
C ASN A 59 2.13 -13.34 31.59
N PHE A 60 2.85 -12.44 30.88
CA PHE A 60 3.72 -11.44 31.49
C PHE A 60 2.97 -10.18 31.92
N LEU A 61 1.76 -9.96 31.42
CA LEU A 61 0.93 -8.80 31.73
C LEU A 61 -0.44 -9.25 32.26
N PRO A 62 -1.10 -8.43 33.08
CA PRO A 62 -2.42 -8.76 33.60
C PRO A 62 -3.40 -8.94 32.45
N ARG A 63 -4.33 -9.88 32.61
CA ARG A 63 -5.42 -10.11 31.65
C ARG A 63 -6.46 -9.00 31.81
N ALA A 64 -6.48 -8.06 30.89
CA ALA A 64 -7.45 -6.98 30.88
C ALA A 64 -8.12 -6.89 29.50
N GLY A 65 -9.39 -6.55 29.49
CA GLY A 65 -10.21 -6.39 28.30
C GLY A 65 -11.67 -6.71 28.57
N SER A 66 -12.52 -6.25 27.69
CA SER A 66 -13.99 -6.47 27.76
C SER A 66 -14.41 -7.20 26.48
N PRO A 67 -14.79 -8.49 26.56
CA PRO A 67 -15.24 -9.25 25.40
C PRO A 67 -16.36 -8.57 24.61
N PRO A 68 -17.43 -8.01 25.21
CA PRO A 68 -18.47 -7.34 24.43
C PRO A 68 -17.96 -6.09 23.70
N VAL A 69 -17.11 -5.28 24.35
CA VAL A 69 -16.49 -4.11 23.69
C VAL A 69 -15.55 -4.56 22.57
N GLY A 70 -14.76 -5.60 22.81
CA GLY A 70 -13.87 -6.16 21.79
C GLY A 70 -14.65 -6.68 20.58
N THR A 71 -15.73 -7.45 20.82
CA THR A 71 -16.58 -7.96 19.73
C THR A 71 -17.23 -6.82 18.95
N ALA A 72 -17.77 -5.81 19.62
CA ALA A 72 -18.35 -4.64 18.96
C ALA A 72 -17.32 -3.91 18.09
N THR A 73 -16.09 -3.69 18.62
CA THR A 73 -14.98 -3.07 17.88
C THR A 73 -14.58 -3.89 16.64
N ALA A 74 -14.51 -5.22 16.78
CA ALA A 74 -14.18 -6.10 15.66
C ALA A 74 -15.28 -6.07 14.58
N VAL A 75 -16.56 -6.05 14.97
CA VAL A 75 -17.69 -5.95 14.04
C VAL A 75 -17.62 -4.63 13.25
N ILE A 76 -17.35 -3.50 13.92
CA ILE A 76 -17.17 -2.22 13.26
C ILE A 76 -16.01 -2.28 12.25
N GLY A 77 -14.86 -2.84 12.65
CA GLY A 77 -13.71 -3.04 11.76
C GLY A 77 -14.08 -3.90 10.55
N MET A 78 -14.82 -4.98 10.76
CA MET A 78 -15.29 -5.87 9.67
C MET A 78 -16.21 -5.14 8.69
N ILE A 79 -17.14 -4.32 9.18
CA ILE A 79 -18.05 -3.53 8.35
C ILE A 79 -17.25 -2.53 7.49
N ILE A 80 -16.35 -1.76 8.12
CA ILE A 80 -15.50 -0.79 7.38
C ILE A 80 -14.66 -1.50 6.33
N GLY A 81 -14.05 -2.63 6.67
CA GLY A 81 -13.24 -3.43 5.77
C GLY A 81 -14.04 -3.98 4.59
N ALA A 82 -15.25 -4.49 4.84
CA ALA A 82 -16.14 -4.97 3.79
C ALA A 82 -16.52 -3.85 2.82
N PHE A 83 -16.91 -2.66 3.33
CA PHE A 83 -17.19 -1.51 2.47
C PHE A 83 -15.96 -1.04 1.69
N ALA A 84 -14.78 -1.00 2.31
CA ALA A 84 -13.56 -0.64 1.62
C ALA A 84 -13.21 -1.64 0.50
N LEU A 85 -13.35 -2.94 0.77
CA LEU A 85 -13.11 -3.99 -0.21
C LEU A 85 -14.09 -3.94 -1.38
N THR A 86 -15.37 -3.66 -1.13
CA THR A 86 -16.36 -3.55 -2.22
C THR A 86 -16.03 -2.42 -3.20
N GLU A 87 -15.41 -1.32 -2.74
CA GLU A 87 -14.97 -0.24 -3.64
C GLU A 87 -13.83 -0.71 -4.58
N PHE A 88 -12.87 -1.51 -4.10
CA PHE A 88 -11.86 -2.11 -4.98
C PHE A 88 -12.48 -3.03 -6.03
N LEU A 89 -13.45 -3.86 -5.63
CA LEU A 89 -14.16 -4.75 -6.55
C LEU A 89 -14.97 -3.97 -7.60
N ARG A 90 -15.61 -2.86 -7.20
CA ARG A 90 -16.36 -1.98 -8.13
C ARG A 90 -15.47 -1.35 -9.19
N VAL A 91 -14.28 -0.90 -8.79
CA VAL A 91 -13.32 -0.22 -9.68
C VAL A 91 -12.44 -1.22 -10.43
N LYS A 92 -12.56 -2.53 -10.14
CA LYS A 92 -11.79 -3.63 -10.74
C LYS A 92 -10.28 -3.42 -10.60
N THR A 93 -9.83 -2.91 -9.45
CA THR A 93 -8.41 -2.77 -9.12
C THR A 93 -7.98 -3.78 -8.07
N HIS A 94 -6.68 -4.07 -8.00
CA HIS A 94 -6.14 -5.03 -7.04
C HIS A 94 -6.09 -4.45 -5.63
N VAL A 95 -6.50 -5.26 -4.65
CA VAL A 95 -6.39 -4.93 -3.21
C VAL A 95 -4.97 -5.19 -2.69
N ASP A 96 -4.25 -6.14 -3.30
CA ASP A 96 -2.88 -6.48 -2.92
C ASP A 96 -1.92 -5.33 -3.30
N PRO A 97 -1.27 -4.68 -2.33
CA PRO A 97 -0.35 -3.57 -2.63
C PRO A 97 0.89 -4.00 -3.40
N ARG A 98 1.12 -5.31 -3.58
CA ARG A 98 2.21 -5.85 -4.40
C ARG A 98 1.84 -5.99 -5.88
N LYS A 99 0.59 -5.72 -6.24
CA LYS A 99 0.11 -5.75 -7.62
C LYS A 99 -0.09 -4.33 -8.15
N PRO A 100 0.05 -4.13 -9.48
CA PRO A 100 -0.16 -2.82 -10.10
C PRO A 100 -1.56 -2.30 -9.80
N ALA A 101 -1.66 -1.06 -9.29
CA ALA A 101 -2.94 -0.39 -9.17
C ALA A 101 -3.45 0.01 -10.57
N THR A 102 -4.62 -0.47 -10.96
CA THR A 102 -5.23 -0.15 -12.27
C THR A 102 -6.04 1.13 -12.22
N ALA A 103 -6.53 1.52 -11.05
CA ALA A 103 -7.31 2.74 -10.84
C ALA A 103 -7.16 3.28 -9.42
N LEU A 104 -7.32 4.60 -9.26
CA LEU A 104 -7.34 5.28 -7.97
C LEU A 104 -8.74 5.21 -7.37
N VAL A 105 -8.88 4.57 -6.21
CA VAL A 105 -10.14 4.47 -5.46
C VAL A 105 -10.27 5.67 -4.53
N THR A 106 -11.31 6.48 -4.73
CA THR A 106 -11.59 7.69 -3.94
C THR A 106 -13.02 7.75 -3.40
N SER A 107 -13.82 6.70 -3.64
CA SER A 107 -15.23 6.61 -3.26
C SER A 107 -15.45 5.82 -1.97
N GLY A 108 -16.67 5.85 -1.43
CA GLY A 108 -17.05 5.15 -0.22
C GLY A 108 -16.20 5.53 1.00
N PRO A 109 -15.66 4.58 1.77
CA PRO A 109 -14.80 4.85 2.93
C PRO A 109 -13.53 5.63 2.60
N TYR A 110 -13.07 5.59 1.34
CA TYR A 110 -11.90 6.34 0.86
C TYR A 110 -12.13 7.86 0.80
N ARG A 111 -13.36 8.34 0.99
CA ARG A 111 -13.66 9.77 1.14
C ARG A 111 -13.30 10.32 2.53
N PHE A 112 -13.20 9.45 3.53
CA PHE A 112 -12.93 9.82 4.91
C PHE A 112 -11.49 9.50 5.35
N SER A 113 -10.94 8.41 4.82
CA SER A 113 -9.59 7.96 5.09
C SER A 113 -8.93 7.47 3.80
N ARG A 114 -7.64 7.75 3.60
CA ARG A 114 -6.89 7.20 2.47
C ARG A 114 -6.56 5.71 2.63
N ASN A 115 -6.63 5.21 3.88
CA ASN A 115 -6.28 3.84 4.24
C ASN A 115 -7.37 3.11 5.04
N PRO A 116 -8.63 3.07 4.58
CA PRO A 116 -9.75 2.51 5.36
C PRO A 116 -9.59 1.01 5.64
N ILE A 117 -8.88 0.26 4.77
CA ILE A 117 -8.57 -1.16 5.01
C ILE A 117 -7.62 -1.29 6.22
N TYR A 118 -6.62 -0.40 6.36
CA TYR A 118 -5.70 -0.45 7.51
C TYR A 118 -6.37 0.02 8.81
N VAL A 119 -7.30 0.97 8.73
CA VAL A 119 -8.18 1.34 9.87
C VAL A 119 -9.02 0.12 10.30
N ALA A 120 -9.65 -0.56 9.36
CA ALA A 120 -10.44 -1.76 9.61
C ALA A 120 -9.60 -2.87 10.26
N THR A 121 -8.42 -3.15 9.73
CA THR A 121 -7.51 -4.17 10.28
C THR A 121 -7.02 -3.80 11.68
N THR A 122 -6.77 -2.53 11.95
CA THR A 122 -6.42 -2.02 13.29
C THR A 122 -7.57 -2.25 14.27
N LEU A 123 -8.81 -1.96 13.88
CA LEU A 123 -9.99 -2.20 14.71
C LEU A 123 -10.20 -3.70 14.95
N LEU A 124 -9.97 -4.55 13.96
CA LEU A 124 -10.02 -6.02 14.14
C LEU A 124 -8.95 -6.49 15.14
N TYR A 125 -7.75 -5.96 15.06
CA TYR A 125 -6.67 -6.26 16.01
C TYR A 125 -7.03 -5.84 17.44
N ILE A 126 -7.50 -4.60 17.63
CA ILE A 126 -7.95 -4.09 18.94
C ILE A 126 -9.11 -4.94 19.44
N GLY A 127 -10.09 -5.21 18.60
CA GLY A 127 -11.26 -6.01 18.93
C GLY A 127 -10.90 -7.41 19.40
N ALA A 128 -9.99 -8.09 18.69
CA ALA A 128 -9.49 -9.41 19.08
C ALA A 128 -8.72 -9.35 20.41
N ALA A 129 -7.82 -8.38 20.58
CA ALA A 129 -7.04 -8.23 21.80
C ALA A 129 -7.92 -8.00 23.05
N LEU A 130 -8.96 -7.17 22.93
CA LEU A 130 -9.94 -6.93 24.00
C LEU A 130 -10.83 -8.14 24.26
N SER A 131 -11.30 -8.84 23.22
CA SER A 131 -12.16 -10.02 23.34
C SER A 131 -11.44 -11.17 24.04
N PHE A 132 -10.19 -11.40 23.68
CA PHE A 132 -9.36 -12.47 24.29
C PHE A 132 -8.62 -12.01 25.55
N ARG A 133 -8.78 -10.75 25.98
CA ARG A 133 -8.12 -10.15 27.15
C ARG A 133 -6.60 -10.22 27.10
N ILE A 134 -6.02 -9.93 25.92
CA ILE A 134 -4.59 -9.99 25.66
C ILE A 134 -4.04 -8.54 25.61
N ILE A 135 -3.79 -7.96 26.82
CA ILE A 135 -3.28 -6.58 26.91
C ILE A 135 -1.91 -6.42 26.27
N SER A 136 -1.07 -7.48 26.27
CA SER A 136 0.23 -7.49 25.63
C SER A 136 0.16 -7.24 24.11
N ALA A 137 -0.91 -7.70 23.45
CA ALA A 137 -1.13 -7.37 22.05
C ALA A 137 -1.43 -5.87 21.86
N LEU A 138 -2.23 -5.25 22.74
CA LEU A 138 -2.48 -3.80 22.68
C LEU A 138 -1.21 -2.97 22.91
N VAL A 139 -0.33 -3.43 23.79
CA VAL A 139 0.99 -2.79 24.01
C VAL A 139 1.87 -2.86 22.75
N LEU A 140 1.73 -3.92 21.95
CA LEU A 140 2.47 -4.07 20.69
C LEU A 140 1.81 -3.37 19.49
N LEU A 141 0.57 -2.88 19.63
CA LEU A 141 -0.13 -2.20 18.54
C LEU A 141 0.62 -0.98 17.99
N PRO A 142 1.20 -0.07 18.81
CA PRO A 142 1.99 1.04 18.28
C PRO A 142 3.16 0.56 17.41
N LEU A 143 3.83 -0.52 17.77
CA LEU A 143 4.90 -1.12 16.95
C LEU A 143 4.34 -1.61 15.61
N ALA A 144 3.19 -2.31 15.61
CA ALA A 144 2.53 -2.75 14.38
C ALA A 144 2.20 -1.57 13.46
N LEU A 145 1.66 -0.46 14.01
CA LEU A 145 1.32 0.74 13.26
C LEU A 145 2.55 1.46 12.71
N ILE A 146 3.65 1.51 13.46
CA ILE A 146 4.92 2.08 12.98
C ILE A 146 5.46 1.25 11.80
N LEU A 147 5.49 -0.07 11.94
CA LEU A 147 5.93 -0.97 10.87
C LEU A 147 5.04 -0.84 9.62
N LEU A 148 3.73 -0.71 9.81
CA LEU A 148 2.78 -0.50 8.73
C LEU A 148 2.99 0.85 8.04
N GLU A 149 3.15 1.93 8.80
CA GLU A 149 3.35 3.28 8.30
C GLU A 149 4.62 3.37 7.42
N PHE A 150 5.75 2.92 7.95
CA PHE A 150 7.05 3.04 7.27
C PHE A 150 7.29 1.92 6.24
N GLY A 151 6.81 0.71 6.52
CA GLY A 151 7.04 -0.46 5.69
C GLY A 151 6.09 -0.59 4.51
N VAL A 152 4.89 -0.02 4.63
CA VAL A 152 3.81 -0.19 3.63
C VAL A 152 3.25 1.14 3.18
N ILE A 153 2.56 1.90 4.05
CA ILE A 153 1.73 3.05 3.67
C ILE A 153 2.54 4.11 2.92
N ARG A 154 3.71 4.50 3.42
CA ARG A 154 4.54 5.53 2.77
C ARG A 154 5.08 5.09 1.41
N ARG A 155 5.27 3.78 1.21
CA ARG A 155 5.73 3.22 -0.07
C ARG A 155 4.59 3.16 -1.07
N GLU A 156 3.40 2.74 -0.61
CA GLU A 156 2.17 2.73 -1.40
C GLU A 156 1.78 4.16 -1.83
N GLU A 157 1.82 5.15 -0.92
CA GLU A 157 1.54 6.55 -1.25
C GLU A 157 2.50 7.11 -2.30
N ARG A 158 3.81 6.80 -2.20
CA ARG A 158 4.79 7.22 -3.22
C ARG A 158 4.52 6.60 -4.58
N TYR A 159 4.22 5.30 -4.60
CA TYR A 159 3.86 4.60 -5.82
C TYR A 159 2.59 5.20 -6.47
N LEU A 160 1.55 5.44 -5.67
CA LEU A 160 0.30 6.05 -6.17
C LEU A 160 0.53 7.48 -6.69
N GLU A 161 1.40 8.25 -6.04
CA GLU A 161 1.77 9.60 -6.49
C GLU A 161 2.55 9.58 -7.81
N GLN A 162 3.46 8.63 -7.99
CA GLN A 162 4.18 8.42 -9.25
C GLN A 162 3.26 7.98 -10.38
N LYS A 163 2.32 7.06 -10.08
CA LYS A 163 1.44 6.47 -11.08
C LYS A 163 0.27 7.37 -11.49
N PHE A 164 -0.34 8.07 -10.56
CA PHE A 164 -1.55 8.88 -10.80
C PHE A 164 -1.29 10.40 -10.79
N GLY A 165 -0.10 10.84 -10.42
CA GLY A 165 0.34 12.23 -10.51
C GLY A 165 -0.58 13.23 -9.78
N ASP A 166 -1.04 14.26 -10.52
CA ASP A 166 -1.85 15.34 -9.97
C ASP A 166 -3.19 14.87 -9.39
N ARG A 167 -3.81 13.84 -9.96
CA ARG A 167 -5.05 13.25 -9.42
C ARG A 167 -4.86 12.69 -8.01
N TYR A 168 -3.72 12.06 -7.74
CA TYR A 168 -3.42 11.57 -6.39
C TYR A 168 -3.09 12.72 -5.44
N ARG A 169 -2.37 13.76 -5.88
CA ARG A 169 -2.05 14.95 -5.07
C ARG A 169 -3.30 15.70 -4.63
N GLU A 170 -4.27 15.88 -5.54
CA GLU A 170 -5.58 16.48 -5.25
C GLU A 170 -6.35 15.65 -4.21
N TYR A 171 -6.42 14.33 -4.40
CA TYR A 171 -7.03 13.42 -3.44
C TYR A 171 -6.34 13.49 -2.07
N ARG A 172 -5.00 13.49 -2.04
CA ARG A 172 -4.20 13.57 -0.82
C ARG A 172 -4.41 14.88 -0.06
N SER A 173 -4.66 15.98 -0.75
CA SER A 173 -4.93 17.28 -0.13
C SER A 173 -6.31 17.35 0.52
N SER A 174 -7.28 16.58 0.01
CA SER A 174 -8.69 16.61 0.46
C SER A 174 -9.02 15.56 1.52
N VAL A 175 -8.25 14.46 1.60
CA VAL A 175 -8.54 13.33 2.50
C VAL A 175 -7.36 13.04 3.41
N ARG A 176 -7.64 12.82 4.71
CA ARG A 176 -6.61 12.48 5.70
C ARG A 176 -6.09 11.06 5.49
N ARG A 177 -4.88 10.78 6.02
CA ARG A 177 -4.25 9.46 5.92
C ARG A 177 -5.01 8.41 6.73
N TRP A 178 -5.38 8.73 7.95
CA TRP A 178 -6.07 7.81 8.86
C TRP A 178 -7.55 8.19 9.02
N ILE A 179 -7.84 9.22 9.75
CA ILE A 179 -9.23 9.72 10.00
C ILE A 179 -9.18 11.24 10.16
#